data_68310decb06b65704733434eb363e133
#
_entry.id   68310decb06b65704733434eb363e133
#
_cell.length_a   1.000
_cell.length_b   1.000
_cell.length_c   1.000
_cell.angle_alpha   90.00
_cell.angle_beta   90.00
_cell.angle_gamma   90.00
#
_symmetry.space_group_name_H-M   'P 1'
#
loop_
_entity.id
_entity.type
_entity.pdbx_description
1 polymer ?
#
loop_
_entity_poly.entity_id
_entity_poly.type
_entity_poly.pdbx_seq_one_letter_code
_entity_poly.pdbx_strand_id
1 'polypeptide(L)'
;MKMIKIASILLAASFGIGMTAACSKTTASAEEPTTYVSLRINPEVELLADEDGTVIASNAINEDAKDALDGVKLTGRQAEDALELVINKYDEVGYFDKEADVCISAVEEKGKDADKLLKKLQKRAEKIRGNKKYSVTVLKLTKADKAQAKENGISPGKYRIISEIIAIDPSYTVDDLKDKTMQELKNILKGK
;
A
#
# COMPACT_ATOMS: atom_id res chain seq x y z
N MET A 1 45.87 50.74 15.07
CA MET A 1 47.18 50.57 15.75
C MET A 1 47.19 49.14 16.25
N LYS A 2 47.96 48.33 15.86
CA LYS A 2 49.20 47.76 15.53
C LYS A 2 49.03 46.35 14.93
N MET A 3 49.60 46.23 13.76
CA MET A 3 49.93 44.91 13.16
C MET A 3 51.04 44.23 13.97
N ILE A 4 51.03 42.92 14.04
CA ILE A 4 52.30 42.15 14.08
C ILE A 4 52.09 40.87 13.24
N LYS A 5 52.96 40.79 12.21
CA LYS A 5 53.26 39.63 11.37
C LYS A 5 54.25 38.72 12.11
N ILE A 6 54.43 37.54 11.60
CA ILE A 6 55.64 36.71 11.51
C ILE A 6 55.22 35.25 11.83
N ALA A 7 55.61 34.20 11.22
CA ALA A 7 56.37 33.85 10.02
C ALA A 7 56.32 32.31 9.89
N SER A 8 56.48 31.88 8.71
CA SER A 8 56.62 30.49 8.21
C SER A 8 57.62 29.61 8.99
N ILE A 9 57.35 28.34 9.09
CA ILE A 9 58.36 27.30 8.91
C ILE A 9 57.74 26.09 8.22
N LEU A 10 58.23 25.76 7.02
CA LEU A 10 58.09 24.49 6.33
C LEU A 10 58.88 23.42 7.06
N LEU A 11 58.33 22.24 7.15
CA LEU A 11 59.15 21.03 7.06
C LEU A 11 58.36 19.90 6.42
N ALA A 12 58.85 19.47 5.29
CA ALA A 12 58.41 18.30 4.55
C ALA A 12 59.03 17.05 5.12
N ALA A 13 58.27 16.00 5.23
CA ALA A 13 58.80 14.63 5.04
C ALA A 13 57.67 13.66 4.71
N SER A 14 57.73 13.17 3.51
CA SER A 14 57.18 12.03 2.85
C SER A 14 57.13 10.74 3.68
N PHE A 15 56.07 9.95 3.46
CA PHE A 15 56.01 8.52 3.10
C PHE A 15 54.58 8.11 3.24
N GLY A 16 53.81 7.95 2.26
CA GLY A 16 53.65 6.87 1.32
C GLY A 16 53.12 5.60 1.98
N ILE A 17 51.88 5.31 1.78
CA ILE A 17 51.34 4.00 1.39
C ILE A 17 49.83 4.23 1.15
N GLY A 18 49.44 4.08 -0.12
CA GLY A 18 48.05 4.15 -0.52
C GLY A 18 47.28 2.96 0.05
N MET A 19 46.24 3.29 0.78
CA MET A 19 45.07 2.42 0.91
C MET A 19 43.95 3.16 0.22
N THR A 20 43.78 2.87 -1.06
CA THR A 20 42.52 3.14 -1.74
C THR A 20 41.46 2.26 -1.09
N ALA A 21 40.87 2.73 -0.01
CA ALA A 21 39.57 2.25 0.42
C ALA A 21 38.60 2.61 -0.71
N ALA A 22 38.45 1.68 -1.66
CA ALA A 22 37.28 1.65 -2.52
C ALA A 22 36.07 1.51 -1.62
N CYS A 23 35.54 2.66 -1.14
CA CYS A 23 34.15 2.73 -0.72
C CYS A 23 33.32 2.42 -1.96
N SER A 24 33.03 1.14 -2.17
CA SER A 24 31.87 0.73 -2.92
C SER A 24 30.68 1.35 -2.21
N LYS A 25 30.29 2.55 -2.63
CA LYS A 25 28.92 3.01 -2.41
C LYS A 25 28.05 2.05 -3.18
N THR A 26 27.63 0.99 -2.51
CA THR A 26 26.43 0.28 -2.89
C THR A 26 25.33 1.33 -2.69
N THR A 27 25.06 2.11 -3.72
CA THR A 27 23.79 2.81 -3.86
C THR A 27 22.79 1.67 -3.95
N ALA A 28 22.20 1.29 -2.81
CA ALA A 28 20.96 0.56 -2.83
C ALA A 28 20.05 1.43 -3.70
N SER A 29 19.81 1.01 -4.92
CA SER A 29 18.79 1.56 -5.79
C SER A 29 17.52 1.51 -4.94
N ALA A 30 16.99 2.65 -4.56
CA ALA A 30 15.70 2.68 -3.88
C ALA A 30 14.73 2.02 -4.86
N GLU A 31 14.24 0.85 -4.49
CA GLU A 31 13.25 0.13 -5.29
C GLU A 31 12.04 1.03 -5.44
N GLU A 32 11.75 1.39 -6.70
CA GLU A 32 10.63 2.28 -6.98
C GLU A 32 9.33 1.48 -6.99
N PRO A 33 8.26 2.00 -6.34
CA PRO A 33 6.99 1.31 -6.37
C PRO A 33 6.44 1.22 -7.79
N THR A 34 6.04 0.03 -8.19
CA THR A 34 5.41 -0.22 -9.50
C THR A 34 3.92 -0.48 -9.38
N THR A 35 3.47 -0.96 -8.21
CA THR A 35 2.07 -1.26 -7.95
C THR A 35 1.67 -0.79 -6.55
N TYR A 36 0.60 0.01 -6.50
CA TYR A 36 -0.10 0.33 -5.26
C TYR A 36 -1.21 -0.70 -5.04
N VAL A 37 -1.34 -1.22 -3.83
CA VAL A 37 -2.38 -2.16 -3.42
C VAL A 37 -3.08 -1.62 -2.18
N SER A 38 -4.41 -1.61 -2.17
CA SER A 38 -5.21 -1.37 -0.96
C SER A 38 -5.95 -2.66 -0.59
N LEU A 39 -5.83 -3.03 0.67
CA LEU A 39 -6.55 -4.13 1.31
C LEU A 39 -7.52 -3.53 2.31
N ARG A 40 -8.81 -3.60 2.00
CA ARG A 40 -9.86 -3.04 2.83
C ARG A 40 -10.81 -4.12 3.31
N ILE A 41 -10.96 -4.15 4.61
CA ILE A 41 -11.96 -4.96 5.32
C ILE A 41 -12.78 -4.01 6.20
N ASN A 42 -12.20 -2.91 6.61
CA ASN A 42 -12.47 -2.00 7.70
C ASN A 42 -12.11 -2.67 9.02
N PRO A 43 -10.82 -2.88 9.23
CA PRO A 43 -9.66 -1.96 8.95
C PRO A 43 -9.15 -1.94 7.50
N GLU A 44 -8.27 -0.96 7.19
CA GLU A 44 -7.68 -0.77 5.86
C GLU A 44 -6.16 -0.59 5.92
N VAL A 45 -5.44 -1.28 5.02
CA VAL A 45 -3.99 -1.13 4.85
C VAL A 45 -3.64 -0.94 3.38
N GLU A 46 -2.67 -0.07 3.14
CA GLU A 46 -2.07 0.16 1.83
C GLU A 46 -0.68 -0.46 1.77
N LEU A 47 -0.34 -1.03 0.62
CA LEU A 47 0.96 -1.58 0.31
C LEU A 47 1.49 -0.94 -0.97
N LEU A 48 2.78 -0.66 -1.01
CA LEU A 48 3.50 -0.35 -2.23
C LEU A 48 4.40 -1.54 -2.55
N ALA A 49 4.22 -2.13 -3.71
CA ALA A 49 5.02 -3.26 -4.18
C ALA A 49 5.95 -2.83 -5.32
N ASP A 50 7.13 -3.44 -5.36
CA ASP A 50 8.08 -3.33 -6.46
C ASP A 50 7.64 -4.19 -7.68
N GLU A 51 8.51 -4.28 -8.67
CA GLU A 51 8.24 -5.04 -9.90
C GLU A 51 8.13 -6.55 -9.70
N ASP A 52 8.71 -7.08 -8.64
CA ASP A 52 8.67 -8.51 -8.31
C ASP A 52 7.50 -8.86 -7.37
N GLY A 53 6.75 -7.84 -6.96
CA GLY A 53 5.64 -7.97 -6.02
C GLY A 53 6.06 -7.97 -4.56
N THR A 54 7.30 -7.56 -4.25
CA THR A 54 7.78 -7.41 -2.88
C THR A 54 7.26 -6.09 -2.31
N VAL A 55 6.74 -6.12 -1.10
CA VAL A 55 6.26 -4.93 -0.40
C VAL A 55 7.44 -4.06 0.06
N ILE A 56 7.57 -2.87 -0.50
CA ILE A 56 8.62 -1.90 -0.16
C ILE A 56 8.15 -0.86 0.86
N ALA A 57 6.84 -0.62 0.96
CA ALA A 57 6.25 0.21 1.99
C ALA A 57 4.84 -0.27 2.34
N SER A 58 4.39 0.00 3.57
CA SER A 58 3.04 -0.29 4.03
C SER A 58 2.55 0.83 4.94
N ASN A 59 1.24 1.09 4.91
CA ASN A 59 0.60 2.13 5.70
C ASN A 59 -0.77 1.63 6.21
N ALA A 60 -0.94 1.58 7.53
CA ALA A 60 -2.23 1.35 8.16
C ALA A 60 -3.05 2.66 8.13
N ILE A 61 -4.22 2.64 7.47
CA ILE A 61 -4.96 3.86 7.13
C ILE A 61 -5.78 4.38 8.30
N ASN A 62 -6.41 3.49 9.07
CA ASN A 62 -7.25 3.84 10.19
C ASN A 62 -6.72 3.25 11.51
N GLU A 63 -7.24 3.71 12.64
CA GLU A 63 -6.79 3.27 13.96
C GLU A 63 -6.97 1.76 14.14
N ASP A 64 -8.10 1.19 13.69
CA ASP A 64 -8.34 -0.26 13.75
C ASP A 64 -7.23 -1.06 13.04
N ALA A 65 -6.74 -0.56 11.90
CA ALA A 65 -5.64 -1.19 11.19
C ALA A 65 -4.30 -1.02 11.90
N LYS A 66 -4.07 0.14 12.53
CA LYS A 66 -2.85 0.40 13.31
C LYS A 66 -2.78 -0.53 14.51
N ASP A 67 -3.88 -0.64 15.25
CA ASP A 67 -3.96 -1.50 16.43
C ASP A 67 -3.79 -2.98 16.07
N ALA A 68 -4.50 -3.46 15.03
CA ALA A 68 -4.42 -4.86 14.60
C ALA A 68 -3.06 -5.26 14.01
N LEU A 69 -2.34 -4.30 13.44
CA LEU A 69 -1.04 -4.52 12.79
C LEU A 69 0.15 -3.96 13.60
N ASP A 70 -0.07 -3.61 14.87
CA ASP A 70 1.03 -3.12 15.73
C ASP A 70 2.14 -4.16 15.81
N GLY A 71 3.38 -3.72 15.60
CA GLY A 71 4.56 -4.59 15.56
C GLY A 71 4.65 -5.54 14.36
N VAL A 72 3.69 -5.52 13.42
CA VAL A 72 3.67 -6.41 12.25
C VAL A 72 4.49 -5.81 11.11
N LYS A 73 5.58 -6.50 10.73
CA LYS A 73 6.41 -6.09 9.59
C LYS A 73 5.87 -6.69 8.29
N LEU A 74 5.34 -5.85 7.41
CA LEU A 74 4.85 -6.24 6.07
C LEU A 74 5.90 -6.02 4.98
N THR A 75 6.81 -5.05 5.15
CA THR A 75 7.87 -4.75 4.18
C THR A 75 8.89 -5.89 4.03
N GLY A 76 9.37 -6.09 2.81
CA GLY A 76 10.29 -7.16 2.45
C GLY A 76 9.61 -8.52 2.22
N ARG A 77 8.28 -8.60 2.32
CA ARG A 77 7.50 -9.81 2.02
C ARG A 77 6.95 -9.74 0.59
N GLN A 78 6.66 -10.88 0.01
CA GLN A 78 5.80 -10.92 -1.17
C GLN A 78 4.40 -10.41 -0.79
N ALA A 79 3.74 -9.69 -1.68
CA ALA A 79 2.45 -9.07 -1.40
C ALA A 79 1.38 -10.12 -1.00
N GLU A 80 1.46 -11.33 -1.54
CA GLU A 80 0.57 -12.45 -1.17
C GLU A 80 0.78 -12.92 0.28
N ASP A 81 2.03 -12.94 0.76
CA ASP A 81 2.35 -13.32 2.13
C ASP A 81 2.01 -12.17 3.11
N ALA A 82 2.19 -10.92 2.68
CA ALA A 82 1.74 -9.76 3.43
C ALA A 82 0.20 -9.76 3.58
N LEU A 83 -0.54 -10.03 2.49
CA LEU A 83 -2.00 -10.19 2.51
C LEU A 83 -2.45 -11.27 3.50
N GLU A 84 -1.83 -12.45 3.45
CA GLU A 84 -2.16 -13.53 4.37
C GLU A 84 -1.93 -13.13 5.83
N LEU A 85 -0.81 -12.48 6.11
CA LEU A 85 -0.50 -12.01 7.46
C LEU A 85 -1.53 -10.99 7.95
N VAL A 86 -1.93 -10.02 7.09
CA VAL A 86 -2.98 -9.04 7.41
C VAL A 86 -4.30 -9.73 7.70
N ILE A 87 -4.75 -10.63 6.83
CA ILE A 87 -6.02 -11.37 7.02
C ILE A 87 -5.99 -12.18 8.32
N ASN A 88 -4.88 -12.85 8.63
CA ASN A 88 -4.77 -13.64 9.86
C ASN A 88 -4.78 -12.74 11.10
N LYS A 89 -4.10 -11.60 11.07
CA LYS A 89 -4.15 -10.63 12.17
C LYS A 89 -5.54 -10.06 12.41
N TYR A 90 -6.28 -9.77 11.35
CA TYR A 90 -7.66 -9.30 11.45
C TYR A 90 -8.61 -10.39 11.94
N ASP A 91 -8.35 -11.67 11.61
CA ASP A 91 -9.07 -12.82 12.16
C ASP A 91 -8.83 -12.98 13.65
N GLU A 92 -7.56 -12.85 14.11
CA GLU A 92 -7.18 -12.94 15.52
C GLU A 92 -7.92 -11.91 16.41
N VAL A 93 -8.27 -10.76 15.87
CA VAL A 93 -9.02 -9.70 16.58
C VAL A 93 -10.52 -9.66 16.26
N GLY A 94 -11.05 -10.68 15.56
CA GLY A 94 -12.48 -10.90 15.39
C GLY A 94 -13.15 -10.17 14.24
N TYR A 95 -12.41 -9.59 13.29
CA TYR A 95 -13.01 -8.87 12.14
C TYR A 95 -13.79 -9.80 11.19
N PHE A 96 -13.64 -11.12 11.30
CA PHE A 96 -14.38 -12.10 10.52
C PHE A 96 -15.43 -12.91 11.31
N ASP A 97 -15.74 -12.52 12.53
CA ASP A 97 -16.81 -13.12 13.34
C ASP A 97 -18.19 -12.90 12.70
N LYS A 98 -18.33 -11.79 11.99
CA LYS A 98 -19.48 -11.45 11.15
C LYS A 98 -19.08 -11.51 9.69
N GLU A 99 -20.08 -11.51 8.80
CA GLU A 99 -19.84 -11.42 7.37
C GLU A 99 -19.07 -10.15 7.02
N ALA A 100 -17.96 -10.31 6.31
CA ALA A 100 -17.09 -9.23 5.86
C ALA A 100 -16.84 -9.30 4.36
N ASP A 101 -16.32 -8.24 3.79
CA ASP A 101 -15.83 -8.20 2.41
C ASP A 101 -14.36 -7.77 2.38
N VAL A 102 -13.51 -8.66 1.91
CA VAL A 102 -12.10 -8.37 1.65
C VAL A 102 -12.00 -7.74 0.28
N CYS A 103 -11.97 -6.42 0.24
CA CYS A 103 -11.77 -5.68 -1.01
C CYS A 103 -10.28 -5.49 -1.27
N ILE A 104 -9.80 -6.12 -2.33
CA ILE A 104 -8.42 -5.99 -2.83
C ILE A 104 -8.45 -5.11 -4.06
N SER A 105 -7.79 -3.97 -4.01
CA SER A 105 -7.69 -3.08 -5.16
C SER A 105 -6.24 -2.75 -5.49
N ALA A 106 -5.93 -2.54 -6.76
CA ALA A 106 -4.59 -2.16 -7.17
C ALA A 106 -4.60 -1.13 -8.30
N VAL A 107 -3.59 -0.25 -8.25
CA VAL A 107 -3.27 0.73 -9.29
C VAL A 107 -1.86 0.43 -9.80
N GLU A 108 -1.72 0.40 -11.12
CA GLU A 108 -0.42 0.35 -11.78
C GLU A 108 0.25 1.73 -11.70
N GLU A 109 1.39 1.80 -11.02
CA GLU A 109 2.15 3.07 -10.91
C GLU A 109 3.16 3.23 -12.03
N LYS A 110 3.89 2.18 -12.41
CA LYS A 110 4.90 2.21 -13.48
C LYS A 110 4.89 0.95 -14.34
N GLY A 111 4.02 0.87 -15.34
CA GLY A 111 4.12 -0.04 -16.49
C GLY A 111 4.22 -1.54 -16.20
N LYS A 112 3.84 -1.99 -15.00
CA LYS A 112 3.72 -3.42 -14.67
C LYS A 112 2.25 -3.81 -14.51
N ASP A 113 1.96 -5.00 -14.97
CA ASP A 113 0.60 -5.54 -15.03
C ASP A 113 0.04 -5.80 -13.62
N ALA A 114 -0.70 -4.81 -13.10
CA ALA A 114 -1.42 -4.94 -11.83
C ALA A 114 -2.41 -6.12 -11.84
N ASP A 115 -2.88 -6.57 -13.00
CA ASP A 115 -3.81 -7.70 -13.11
C ASP A 115 -3.16 -9.01 -12.67
N LYS A 116 -1.87 -9.19 -12.97
CA LYS A 116 -1.14 -10.39 -12.53
C LYS A 116 -1.03 -10.44 -11.01
N LEU A 117 -0.70 -9.32 -10.38
CA LEU A 117 -0.63 -9.23 -8.91
C LEU A 117 -2.01 -9.40 -8.29
N LEU A 118 -3.04 -8.72 -8.81
CA LEU A 118 -4.42 -8.87 -8.33
C LEU A 118 -4.91 -10.32 -8.37
N LYS A 119 -4.66 -11.05 -9.47
CA LYS A 119 -5.00 -12.48 -9.57
C LYS A 119 -4.30 -13.35 -8.52
N LYS A 120 -3.05 -13.05 -8.21
CA LYS A 120 -2.31 -13.76 -7.16
C LYS A 120 -2.89 -13.47 -5.77
N LEU A 121 -3.16 -12.19 -5.47
CA LEU A 121 -3.75 -11.76 -4.21
C LEU A 121 -5.14 -12.35 -4.03
N GLN A 122 -5.99 -12.35 -5.07
CA GLN A 122 -7.30 -12.98 -5.04
C GLN A 122 -7.21 -14.47 -4.71
N LYS A 123 -6.38 -15.21 -5.45
CA LYS A 123 -6.19 -16.65 -5.21
C LYS A 123 -5.69 -16.94 -3.79
N ARG A 124 -4.78 -16.09 -3.26
CA ARG A 124 -4.28 -16.23 -1.90
C ARG A 124 -5.40 -16.00 -0.88
N ALA A 125 -6.18 -14.91 -1.02
CA ALA A 125 -7.31 -14.61 -0.14
C ALA A 125 -8.35 -15.72 -0.14
N GLU A 126 -8.73 -16.25 -1.31
CA GLU A 126 -9.66 -17.37 -1.44
C GLU A 126 -9.11 -18.65 -0.77
N LYS A 127 -7.81 -18.94 -0.96
CA LYS A 127 -7.16 -20.11 -0.37
C LYS A 127 -7.14 -20.08 1.15
N ILE A 128 -6.83 -18.93 1.74
CA ILE A 128 -6.68 -18.79 3.20
C ILE A 128 -8.01 -18.53 3.92
N ARG A 129 -9.11 -18.38 3.17
CA ARG A 129 -10.43 -18.13 3.75
C ARG A 129 -10.82 -19.18 4.80
N GLY A 130 -10.64 -20.47 4.49
CA GLY A 130 -11.01 -21.56 5.42
C GLY A 130 -12.46 -21.42 5.90
N ASN A 131 -12.64 -21.32 7.23
CA ASN A 131 -13.95 -21.13 7.87
C ASN A 131 -14.30 -19.65 8.12
N LYS A 132 -13.44 -18.71 7.72
CA LYS A 132 -13.67 -17.27 7.89
C LYS A 132 -14.85 -16.80 7.03
N LYS A 133 -15.68 -15.94 7.59
CA LYS A 133 -16.91 -15.46 6.92
C LYS A 133 -16.64 -14.21 6.10
N TYR A 134 -15.91 -14.33 5.01
CA TYR A 134 -15.73 -13.20 4.10
C TYR A 134 -15.91 -13.55 2.63
N SER A 135 -16.33 -12.58 1.85
CA SER A 135 -16.25 -12.56 0.39
C SER A 135 -14.98 -11.84 -0.07
N VAL A 136 -14.53 -12.13 -1.29
CA VAL A 136 -13.39 -11.43 -1.89
C VAL A 136 -13.89 -10.60 -3.06
N THR A 137 -13.58 -9.30 -3.05
CA THR A 137 -13.81 -8.38 -4.16
C THR A 137 -12.47 -7.90 -4.69
N VAL A 138 -12.29 -7.93 -6.00
CA VAL A 138 -11.06 -7.48 -6.64
C VAL A 138 -11.37 -6.36 -7.62
N LEU A 139 -10.65 -5.24 -7.50
CA LEU A 139 -10.85 -4.05 -8.31
C LEU A 139 -9.53 -3.58 -8.91
N LYS A 140 -9.47 -3.51 -10.24
CA LYS A 140 -8.42 -2.76 -10.92
C LYS A 140 -8.80 -1.29 -10.92
N LEU A 141 -7.91 -0.45 -10.42
CA LEU A 141 -8.10 0.99 -10.31
C LEU A 141 -7.21 1.73 -11.28
N THR A 142 -7.62 2.94 -11.60
CA THR A 142 -6.81 3.91 -12.32
C THR A 142 -6.13 4.89 -11.36
N LYS A 143 -5.12 5.62 -11.84
CA LYS A 143 -4.53 6.73 -11.07
C LYS A 143 -5.55 7.83 -10.77
N ALA A 144 -6.52 8.02 -11.68
CA ALA A 144 -7.62 8.96 -11.47
C ALA A 144 -8.52 8.53 -10.31
N ASP A 145 -8.87 7.23 -10.21
CA ASP A 145 -9.64 6.70 -9.08
C ASP A 145 -8.92 6.97 -7.74
N LYS A 146 -7.59 6.75 -7.69
CA LYS A 146 -6.78 7.02 -6.50
C LYS A 146 -6.75 8.51 -6.14
N ALA A 147 -6.60 9.40 -7.13
CA ALA A 147 -6.59 10.84 -6.91
C ALA A 147 -7.94 11.34 -6.40
N GLN A 148 -9.03 10.95 -7.06
CA GLN A 148 -10.39 11.31 -6.67
C GLN A 148 -10.80 10.75 -5.30
N ALA A 149 -10.38 9.53 -4.98
CA ALA A 149 -10.59 8.96 -3.66
C ALA A 149 -9.94 9.81 -2.56
N LYS A 150 -8.70 10.25 -2.79
CA LYS A 150 -7.97 11.13 -1.87
C LYS A 150 -8.67 12.47 -1.67
N GLU A 151 -9.16 13.10 -2.74
CA GLU A 151 -9.91 14.37 -2.68
C GLU A 151 -11.20 14.23 -1.87
N ASN A 152 -11.86 13.07 -1.94
CA ASN A 152 -13.11 12.80 -1.23
C ASN A 152 -12.91 12.16 0.17
N GLY A 153 -11.66 11.95 0.61
CA GLY A 153 -11.34 11.37 1.92
C GLY A 153 -11.80 9.93 2.11
N ILE A 154 -11.88 9.15 1.02
CA ILE A 154 -12.30 7.74 1.03
C ILE A 154 -11.24 6.85 0.36
N SER A 155 -11.36 5.54 0.56
CA SER A 155 -10.43 4.61 -0.08
C SER A 155 -10.65 4.51 -1.59
N PRO A 156 -9.59 4.22 -2.36
CA PRO A 156 -9.70 4.09 -3.82
C PRO A 156 -10.69 3.01 -4.27
N GLY A 157 -10.73 1.87 -3.58
CA GLY A 157 -11.70 0.81 -3.88
C GLY A 157 -13.15 1.24 -3.62
N LYS A 158 -13.37 2.01 -2.55
CA LYS A 158 -14.71 2.58 -2.26
C LYS A 158 -15.12 3.59 -3.31
N TYR A 159 -14.20 4.49 -3.68
CA TYR A 159 -14.46 5.48 -4.74
C TYR A 159 -14.84 4.80 -6.05
N ARG A 160 -14.14 3.73 -6.44
CA ARG A 160 -14.43 2.97 -7.66
C ARG A 160 -15.88 2.44 -7.67
N ILE A 161 -16.32 1.80 -6.57
CA ILE A 161 -17.70 1.31 -6.46
C ILE A 161 -18.71 2.47 -6.53
N ILE A 162 -18.43 3.58 -5.85
CA ILE A 162 -19.28 4.78 -5.89
C ILE A 162 -19.37 5.33 -7.32
N SER A 163 -18.25 5.45 -8.02
CA SER A 163 -18.23 5.94 -9.40
C SER A 163 -19.02 5.05 -10.36
N GLU A 164 -19.03 3.74 -10.14
CA GLU A 164 -19.87 2.80 -10.90
C GLU A 164 -21.35 3.00 -10.61
N ILE A 165 -21.74 3.24 -9.34
CA ILE A 165 -23.12 3.55 -8.99
C ILE A 165 -23.58 4.85 -9.68
N ILE A 166 -22.78 5.91 -9.61
CA ILE A 166 -23.08 7.21 -10.22
C ILE A 166 -23.18 7.09 -11.75
N ALA A 167 -22.35 6.26 -12.38
CA ALA A 167 -22.40 6.00 -13.82
C ALA A 167 -23.72 5.33 -14.24
N ILE A 168 -24.31 4.49 -13.39
CA ILE A 168 -25.57 3.80 -13.63
C ILE A 168 -26.75 4.71 -13.28
N ASP A 169 -26.66 5.43 -12.17
CA ASP A 169 -27.70 6.32 -11.67
C ASP A 169 -27.11 7.69 -11.26
N PRO A 170 -27.13 8.66 -12.19
CA PRO A 170 -26.57 9.99 -11.97
C PRO A 170 -27.31 10.84 -10.91
N SER A 171 -28.40 10.33 -10.33
CA SER A 171 -29.06 10.99 -9.21
C SER A 171 -28.27 10.93 -7.90
N TYR A 172 -27.32 9.99 -7.78
CA TYR A 172 -26.39 9.91 -6.65
C TYR A 172 -25.18 10.82 -6.83
N THR A 173 -24.69 11.30 -5.70
CA THR A 173 -23.37 11.99 -5.61
C THR A 173 -22.42 11.19 -4.74
N VAL A 174 -21.12 11.55 -4.75
CA VAL A 174 -20.13 10.92 -3.85
C VAL A 174 -20.52 11.16 -2.38
N ASP A 175 -21.04 12.36 -2.06
CA ASP A 175 -21.44 12.72 -0.68
C ASP A 175 -22.61 11.86 -0.18
N ASP A 176 -23.55 11.48 -1.03
CA ASP A 176 -24.66 10.59 -0.67
C ASP A 176 -24.22 9.16 -0.33
N LEU A 177 -23.06 8.76 -0.85
CA LEU A 177 -22.59 7.37 -0.83
C LEU A 177 -21.34 7.14 0.02
N LYS A 178 -20.54 8.18 0.30
CA LYS A 178 -19.24 8.03 0.95
C LYS A 178 -19.29 7.42 2.35
N ASP A 179 -20.38 7.60 3.10
CA ASP A 179 -20.54 7.07 4.45
C ASP A 179 -21.14 5.65 4.49
N LYS A 180 -21.62 5.14 3.33
CA LYS A 180 -22.14 3.78 3.24
C LYS A 180 -21.03 2.74 3.33
N THR A 181 -21.36 1.57 3.89
CA THR A 181 -20.46 0.42 3.90
C THR A 181 -20.27 -0.16 2.50
N MET A 182 -19.20 -0.92 2.29
CA MET A 182 -18.97 -1.61 1.00
C MET A 182 -20.11 -2.57 0.64
N GLN A 183 -20.70 -3.21 1.65
CA GLN A 183 -21.84 -4.12 1.45
C GLN A 183 -23.09 -3.36 0.97
N GLU A 184 -23.40 -2.21 1.58
CA GLU A 184 -24.51 -1.36 1.13
C GLU A 184 -24.31 -0.86 -0.30
N LEU A 185 -23.10 -0.39 -0.63
CA LEU A 185 -22.77 0.06 -1.98
C LEU A 185 -22.94 -1.07 -3.02
N LYS A 186 -22.48 -2.28 -2.70
CA LYS A 186 -22.67 -3.45 -3.56
C LYS A 186 -24.14 -3.84 -3.71
N ASN A 187 -24.94 -3.70 -2.66
CA ASN A 187 -26.38 -3.96 -2.73
C ASN A 187 -27.07 -2.95 -3.65
N ILE A 188 -26.67 -1.67 -3.62
CA ILE A 188 -27.16 -0.67 -4.58
C ILE A 188 -26.82 -1.05 -6.01
N LEU A 189 -25.56 -1.47 -6.28
CA LEU A 189 -25.15 -1.94 -7.61
C LEU A 189 -25.93 -3.15 -8.11
N LYS A 190 -26.24 -4.11 -7.23
CA LYS A 190 -26.98 -5.34 -7.57
C LYS A 190 -28.48 -5.13 -7.76
N GLY A 191 -29.03 -4.11 -7.13
CA GLY A 191 -30.46 -3.76 -7.22
C GLY A 191 -30.83 -2.96 -8.47
N LYS A 192 -29.83 -2.63 -9.31
CA LYS A 192 -29.97 -1.94 -10.58
C LYS A 192 -29.79 -2.91 -11.75
#